data_f8f89f3d78a33096969b891d8d1004eb
#
_entry.id   f8f89f3d78a33096969b891d8d1004eb
#
_cell.length_a   1.000
_cell.length_b   1.000
_cell.length_c   1.000
_cell.angle_alpha   90.00
_cell.angle_beta   90.00
_cell.angle_gamma   90.00
#
_symmetry.space_group_name_H-M   'P 1'
#
loop_
_entity.id
_entity.type
_entity.pdbx_description
1 polymer ?
#
loop_
_entity_poly.entity_id
_entity_poly.type
_entity_poly.pdbx_seq_one_letter_code
_entity_poly.pdbx_strand_id
1 'polypeptide(L)'
;DDANVMAMLCFDRLRYPWQLTEAAAGHYRAFLAANTDRVFARLLKAQDTDSIRALLALDVLDKAAFASAAALAAKAENAAAAALLADAEHKKYAPQSKKQRYDFDF
;
A
#
# COMPACT_ATOMS: atom_id res chain seq x y z
N ASP A 1 16.81 6.86 10.99
CA ASP A 1 16.87 5.40 10.89
C ASP A 1 17.04 5.00 9.42
N ASP A 2 18.06 4.19 9.17
CA ASP A 2 18.42 3.80 7.80
C ASP A 2 17.31 3.02 7.10
N ALA A 3 16.59 2.18 7.84
CA ALA A 3 15.50 1.41 7.26
C ALA A 3 14.34 2.29 6.81
N ASN A 4 14.05 3.36 7.56
CA ASN A 4 13.02 4.31 7.17
C ASN A 4 13.42 5.06 5.91
N VAL A 5 14.68 5.49 5.82
CA VAL A 5 15.20 6.19 4.65
C VAL A 5 15.14 5.27 3.43
N MET A 6 15.58 4.03 3.58
CA MET A 6 15.58 3.07 2.47
C MET A 6 14.16 2.74 2.01
N ALA A 7 13.23 2.59 2.96
CA ALA A 7 11.85 2.30 2.60
C ALA A 7 11.22 3.45 1.80
N MET A 8 11.46 4.68 2.23
CA MET A 8 10.96 5.85 1.49
C MET A 8 11.61 5.97 0.12
N LEU A 9 12.90 5.65 0.02
CA LEU A 9 13.59 5.68 -1.28
C LEU A 9 12.98 4.64 -2.23
N CYS A 10 12.74 3.42 -1.74
CA CYS A 10 12.11 2.38 -2.56
C CYS A 10 10.72 2.81 -3.02
N PHE A 11 9.95 3.40 -2.13
CA PHE A 11 8.63 3.90 -2.46
C PHE A 11 8.72 4.97 -3.57
N ASP A 12 9.61 5.92 -3.42
CA ASP A 12 9.78 6.99 -4.41
C ASP A 12 10.21 6.44 -5.77
N ARG A 13 11.13 5.49 -5.77
CA ARG A 13 11.60 4.91 -7.04
C ARG A 13 10.52 4.12 -7.76
N LEU A 14 9.68 3.42 -7.02
CA LEU A 14 8.57 2.68 -7.62
C LEU A 14 7.45 3.60 -8.06
N ARG A 15 7.21 4.67 -7.30
CA ARG A 15 6.19 5.65 -7.62
C ARG A 15 6.51 6.44 -8.88
N TYR A 16 7.80 6.74 -9.08
CA TYR A 16 8.29 7.50 -10.23
C TYR A 16 9.39 6.68 -10.92
N PRO A 17 8.99 5.65 -11.70
CA PRO A 17 9.95 4.65 -12.20
C PRO A 17 10.75 5.13 -13.41
N TRP A 18 11.59 6.12 -13.21
CA TRP A 18 12.47 6.64 -14.27
C TRP A 18 13.69 5.75 -14.40
N GLN A 19 13.91 5.18 -15.59
CA GLN A 19 15.06 4.32 -15.89
C GLN A 19 15.20 3.16 -14.89
N LEU A 20 14.07 2.59 -14.49
CA LEU A 20 14.05 1.52 -13.51
C LEU A 20 13.98 0.16 -14.23
N THR A 21 15.00 -0.68 -14.03
CA THR A 21 14.99 -2.03 -14.59
C THR A 21 14.04 -2.93 -13.82
N GLU A 22 13.60 -4.03 -14.44
CA GLU A 22 12.74 -5.00 -13.78
C GLU A 22 13.42 -5.61 -12.56
N ALA A 23 14.72 -5.92 -12.65
CA ALA A 23 15.46 -6.49 -11.53
C ALA A 23 15.51 -5.52 -10.35
N ALA A 24 15.81 -4.25 -10.62
CA ALA A 24 15.84 -3.23 -9.58
C ALA A 24 14.45 -3.02 -8.98
N ALA A 25 13.41 -2.98 -9.83
CA ALA A 25 12.04 -2.83 -9.35
C ALA A 25 11.66 -3.97 -8.43
N GLY A 26 12.04 -5.20 -8.76
CA GLY A 26 11.78 -6.36 -7.92
C GLY A 26 12.42 -6.24 -6.55
N HIS A 27 13.68 -5.79 -6.49
CA HIS A 27 14.36 -5.57 -5.21
C HIS A 27 13.70 -4.47 -4.40
N TYR A 28 13.34 -3.37 -5.04
CA TYR A 28 12.66 -2.26 -4.35
C TYR A 28 11.30 -2.69 -3.81
N ARG A 29 10.53 -3.46 -4.60
CA ARG A 29 9.23 -3.95 -4.15
C ARG A 29 9.36 -4.89 -2.96
N ALA A 30 10.35 -5.77 -2.97
CA ALA A 30 10.56 -6.71 -1.86
C ALA A 30 10.90 -5.96 -0.57
N PHE A 31 11.79 -4.98 -0.65
CA PHE A 31 12.14 -4.20 0.54
C PHE A 31 10.96 -3.37 1.02
N LEU A 32 10.24 -2.73 0.10
CA LEU A 32 9.07 -1.93 0.46
C LEU A 32 7.98 -2.80 1.09
N ALA A 33 7.71 -3.97 0.51
CA ALA A 33 6.69 -4.88 1.04
C ALA A 33 7.00 -5.30 2.48
N ALA A 34 8.29 -5.46 2.81
CA ALA A 34 8.71 -5.82 4.16
C ALA A 34 8.68 -4.63 5.13
N ASN A 35 8.54 -3.41 4.62
CA ASN A 35 8.66 -2.19 5.43
C ASN A 35 7.54 -1.19 5.18
N THR A 36 6.37 -1.66 4.76
CA THR A 36 5.25 -0.77 4.44
C THR A 36 4.79 0.04 5.64
N ASP A 37 4.87 -0.52 6.83
CA ASP A 37 4.49 0.17 8.07
C ASP A 37 5.31 1.43 8.28
N ARG A 38 6.60 1.39 7.95
CA ARG A 38 7.49 2.54 8.10
C ARG A 38 7.08 3.68 7.16
N VAL A 39 6.80 3.35 5.91
CA VAL A 39 6.37 4.34 4.93
C VAL A 39 5.01 4.89 5.32
N PHE A 40 4.08 4.00 5.65
CA PHE A 40 2.71 4.39 5.99
C PHE A 40 2.69 5.31 7.22
N ALA A 41 3.46 4.98 8.25
CA ALA A 41 3.54 5.81 9.45
C ALA A 41 4.06 7.22 9.12
N ARG A 42 5.05 7.30 8.25
CA ARG A 42 5.61 8.60 7.84
C ARG A 42 4.60 9.42 7.05
N LEU A 43 3.87 8.76 6.14
CA LEU A 43 2.86 9.45 5.33
C LEU A 43 1.68 9.91 6.19
N LEU A 44 1.31 9.13 7.20
CA LEU A 44 0.29 9.54 8.16
C LEU A 44 0.72 10.78 8.93
N LYS A 45 1.96 10.80 9.38
CA LYS A 45 2.49 11.94 10.13
C LYS A 45 2.50 13.20 9.27
N ALA A 46 2.81 13.05 7.98
CA ALA A 46 2.81 14.15 7.04
C ALA A 46 1.40 14.49 6.52
N GLN A 47 0.42 13.67 6.84
CA GLN A 47 -0.96 13.81 6.35
C GLN A 47 -1.01 13.88 4.82
N ASP A 48 -0.16 13.09 4.19
CA ASP A 48 0.01 13.09 2.73
C ASP A 48 -0.88 12.02 2.11
N THR A 49 -2.16 12.36 1.93
CA THR A 49 -3.18 11.45 1.43
C THR A 49 -2.87 10.98 0.01
N ASP A 50 -2.34 11.86 -0.84
CA ASP A 50 -2.02 11.48 -2.22
C ASP A 50 -0.91 10.42 -2.26
N SER A 51 0.08 10.57 -1.40
CA SER A 51 1.15 9.57 -1.32
C SER A 51 0.65 8.24 -0.75
N ILE A 52 -0.31 8.29 0.18
CA ILE A 52 -0.95 7.06 0.69
C ILE A 52 -1.65 6.33 -0.47
N ARG A 53 -2.39 7.07 -1.31
CA ARG A 53 -3.00 6.47 -2.50
C ARG A 53 -1.96 5.83 -3.40
N ALA A 54 -0.85 6.52 -3.63
CA ALA A 54 0.23 5.99 -4.48
C ALA A 54 0.82 4.71 -3.89
N LEU A 55 1.02 4.66 -2.58
CA LEU A 55 1.53 3.46 -1.91
C LEU A 55 0.57 2.28 -2.11
N LEU A 56 -0.72 2.52 -1.89
CA LEU A 56 -1.72 1.47 -2.05
C LEU A 56 -1.82 1.00 -3.51
N ALA A 57 -1.63 1.90 -4.46
CA ALA A 57 -1.67 1.56 -5.89
C ALA A 57 -0.52 0.64 -6.30
N LEU A 58 0.57 0.61 -5.55
CA LEU A 58 1.69 -0.29 -5.82
C LEU A 58 1.39 -1.74 -5.47
N ASP A 59 0.32 -1.99 -4.71
CA ASP A 59 -0.10 -3.35 -4.34
C ASP A 59 1.00 -4.14 -3.61
N VAL A 60 1.60 -3.51 -2.61
CA VAL A 60 2.67 -4.13 -1.83
C VAL A 60 2.26 -4.54 -0.42
N LEU A 61 1.00 -4.31 -0.05
CA LEU A 61 0.50 -4.67 1.28
C LEU A 61 -0.17 -6.04 1.24
N ASP A 62 0.27 -6.93 2.13
CA ASP A 62 -0.44 -8.19 2.39
C ASP A 62 -1.47 -7.97 3.51
N LYS A 63 -2.17 -9.04 3.91
CA LYS A 63 -3.21 -8.93 4.95
C LYS A 63 -2.66 -8.38 6.26
N ALA A 64 -1.48 -8.85 6.67
CA ALA A 64 -0.87 -8.39 7.91
C ALA A 64 -0.51 -6.90 7.82
N ALA A 65 0.00 -6.48 6.66
CA ALA A 65 0.34 -5.08 6.45
C ALA A 65 -0.91 -4.19 6.45
N PHE A 66 -2.00 -4.64 5.86
CA PHE A 66 -3.27 -3.90 5.92
C PHE A 66 -3.74 -3.74 7.35
N ALA A 67 -3.66 -4.80 8.16
CA ALA A 67 -4.07 -4.74 9.56
C ALA A 67 -3.20 -3.75 10.35
N SER A 68 -1.88 -3.80 10.17
CA SER A 68 -0.97 -2.86 10.80
C SER A 68 -1.26 -1.42 10.39
N ALA A 69 -1.46 -1.19 9.09
CA ALA A 69 -1.75 0.15 8.58
C ALA A 69 -3.07 0.68 9.13
N ALA A 70 -4.08 -0.19 9.21
CA ALA A 70 -5.39 0.21 9.77
C ALA A 70 -5.25 0.63 11.23
N ALA A 71 -4.45 -0.09 12.02
CA ALA A 71 -4.19 0.27 13.40
C ALA A 71 -3.48 1.61 13.51
N LEU A 72 -2.50 1.86 12.63
CA LEU A 72 -1.79 3.15 12.60
C LEU A 72 -2.74 4.29 12.23
N ALA A 73 -3.60 4.09 11.25
CA ALA A 73 -4.55 5.10 10.82
C ALA A 73 -5.54 5.43 11.93
N ALA A 74 -6.01 4.41 12.65
CA ALA A 74 -6.93 4.60 13.77
C ALA A 74 -6.26 5.36 14.89
N LYS A 75 -5.01 5.03 15.21
CA LYS A 75 -4.24 5.72 16.25
C LYS A 75 -4.00 7.18 15.88
N ALA A 76 -3.78 7.46 14.60
CA ALA A 76 -3.59 8.81 14.10
C ALA A 76 -4.91 9.56 13.91
N GLU A 77 -6.03 8.88 14.11
CA GLU A 77 -7.37 9.45 13.89
C GLU A 77 -7.51 10.03 12.48
N ASN A 78 -6.92 9.34 11.51
CA ASN A 78 -6.96 9.77 10.10
C ASN A 78 -8.03 8.97 9.35
N ALA A 79 -9.23 9.52 9.30
CA ALA A 79 -10.36 8.85 8.68
C ALA A 79 -10.18 8.66 7.17
N ALA A 80 -9.53 9.62 6.51
CA ALA A 80 -9.27 9.50 5.06
C ALA A 80 -8.35 8.33 4.76
N ALA A 81 -7.26 8.18 5.53
CA ALA A 81 -6.35 7.05 5.36
C ALA A 81 -7.05 5.73 5.66
N ALA A 82 -7.85 5.69 6.72
CA ALA A 82 -8.60 4.48 7.06
C ALA A 82 -9.54 4.06 5.94
N ALA A 83 -10.24 5.02 5.33
CA ALA A 83 -11.15 4.75 4.22
C ALA A 83 -10.40 4.24 2.99
N LEU A 84 -9.26 4.83 2.67
CA LEU A 84 -8.44 4.38 1.55
C LEU A 84 -7.94 2.96 1.75
N LEU A 85 -7.51 2.63 2.98
CA LEU A 85 -7.06 1.28 3.30
C LEU A 85 -8.20 0.27 3.16
N ALA A 86 -9.37 0.59 3.69
CA ALA A 86 -10.53 -0.31 3.62
C ALA A 86 -10.92 -0.57 2.18
N ASP A 87 -10.93 0.47 1.35
CA ASP A 87 -11.25 0.34 -0.07
C ASP A 87 -10.22 -0.52 -0.81
N ALA A 88 -8.94 -0.27 -0.57
CA ALA A 88 -7.88 -1.01 -1.23
C ALA A 88 -7.89 -2.49 -0.81
N GLU A 89 -8.07 -2.76 0.47
CA GLU A 89 -8.14 -4.12 0.97
C GLU A 89 -9.35 -4.86 0.41
N HIS A 90 -10.49 -4.19 0.38
CA HIS A 90 -11.71 -4.78 -0.18
C HIS A 90 -11.52 -5.15 -1.65
N LYS A 91 -10.94 -4.26 -2.43
CA LYS A 91 -10.70 -4.53 -3.85
C LYS A 91 -9.74 -5.69 -4.05
N LYS A 92 -8.69 -5.76 -3.23
CA LYS A 92 -7.67 -6.81 -3.37
C LYS A 92 -8.23 -8.18 -3.01
N TYR A 93 -9.05 -8.26 -1.97
CA TYR A 93 -9.54 -9.53 -1.43
C TYR A 93 -11.03 -9.77 -1.66
N ALA A 94 -11.64 -9.02 -2.59
CA ALA A 94 -13.04 -9.23 -2.93
C ALA A 94 -13.26 -10.64 -3.49
N PRO A 95 -14.36 -11.32 -3.09
CA PRO A 95 -14.60 -12.67 -3.57
C PRO A 95 -14.79 -12.72 -5.07
N GLN A 96 -14.04 -13.56 -5.75
CA GLN A 96 -14.18 -13.77 -7.19
C GLN A 96 -15.53 -14.41 -7.52
N SER A 97 -16.08 -15.17 -6.59
CA SER A 97 -17.37 -15.82 -6.77
C SER A 97 -18.50 -14.84 -7.12
N LYS A 98 -18.40 -13.62 -6.67
CA LYS A 98 -19.36 -12.58 -6.99
C LYS A 98 -19.43 -12.33 -8.49
N LYS A 99 -18.27 -12.25 -9.12
CA LYS A 99 -18.16 -12.04 -10.56
C LYS A 99 -18.68 -13.23 -11.33
N GLN A 100 -18.37 -14.44 -10.85
CA GLN A 100 -18.83 -15.66 -11.49
C GLN A 100 -20.34 -15.79 -11.44
N ARG A 101 -20.95 -15.32 -10.37
CA ARG A 101 -22.39 -15.41 -10.22
C ARG A 101 -23.12 -14.59 -11.27
N TYR A 102 -22.58 -13.45 -11.65
CA TYR A 102 -23.16 -12.67 -12.73
C TYR A 102 -23.12 -13.41 -14.05
N ASP A 103 -22.07 -14.16 -14.28
CA ASP A 103 -21.90 -14.90 -15.53
C ASP A 103 -22.90 -16.04 -15.64
N PHE A 104 -23.41 -16.51 -14.52
CA PHE A 104 -24.36 -17.62 -14.51
C PHE A 104 -25.80 -17.20 -14.66
N ASP A 105 -26.08 -15.95 -14.48
CA ASP A 105 -27.46 -15.46 -14.45
C ASP A 105 -28.04 -15.22 -15.83
N PHE A 106 -27.49 -15.81 -16.81
CA PHE A 106 -28.02 -15.65 -18.18
C PHE A 106 -28.66 -16.83 -18.74
#